data_376c05041b6eae5ed55304311f48433a
#
_entry.id   376c05041b6eae5ed55304311f48433a
#
_cell.length_a   1.000
_cell.length_b   1.000
_cell.length_c   1.000
_cell.angle_alpha   90.00
_cell.angle_beta   90.00
_cell.angle_gamma   90.00
#
_symmetry.space_group_name_H-M   'P 1'
#
loop_
_entity.id
_entity.type
_entity.pdbx_description
1 polymer ?
#
loop_
_entity_poly.entity_id
_entity_poly.type
_entity_poly.pdbx_seq_one_letter_code
_entity_poly.pdbx_strand_id
1 'polypeptide(L)'
;MSKTLFLLFLLLNACYLEDHDNVRVFEIEEKQYNGDEIKIRYGEIFALKFYSNPSTGYSMHYLNKDEVNNSISYLTSKYVSQTSEIPVDGLGGHEYFYFKGVKVTNETQTLNFSYSRGKKENALIRYSVKISVY
;
A
#
# COMPACT_ATOMS: atom_id res chain seq x y z
N MET A 1 -6.05 4.25 -33.00
CA MET A 1 -6.78 4.74 -31.81
C MET A 1 -6.94 6.25 -31.92
N SER A 2 -8.13 6.74 -31.75
CA SER A 2 -8.37 8.20 -31.74
C SER A 2 -7.83 8.81 -30.44
N LYS A 3 -7.31 10.04 -30.52
CA LYS A 3 -6.81 10.80 -29.36
C LYS A 3 -7.87 10.95 -28.24
N THR A 4 -9.14 10.94 -28.59
CA THR A 4 -10.29 11.00 -27.68
C THR A 4 -10.43 9.75 -26.81
N LEU A 5 -10.15 8.57 -27.34
CA LEU A 5 -10.22 7.30 -26.59
C LEU A 5 -9.09 7.19 -25.56
N PHE A 6 -7.90 7.70 -25.91
CA PHE A 6 -6.75 7.74 -25.01
C PHE A 6 -6.95 8.72 -23.85
N LEU A 7 -7.56 9.87 -24.12
CA LEU A 7 -7.89 10.85 -23.09
C LEU A 7 -8.96 10.34 -22.13
N LEU A 8 -9.96 9.59 -22.65
CA LEU A 8 -11.00 8.96 -21.83
C LEU A 8 -10.41 7.88 -20.91
N PHE A 9 -9.42 7.14 -21.38
CA PHE A 9 -8.72 6.12 -20.58
C PHE A 9 -7.87 6.74 -19.46
N LEU A 10 -7.22 7.87 -19.71
CA LEU A 10 -6.50 8.65 -18.71
C LEU A 10 -7.44 9.26 -17.65
N LEU A 11 -8.59 9.76 -18.06
CA LEU A 11 -9.61 10.31 -17.16
C LEU A 11 -10.22 9.23 -16.27
N LEU A 12 -10.45 8.02 -16.79
CA LEU A 12 -10.92 6.89 -16.01
C LEU A 12 -9.89 6.45 -14.95
N ASN A 13 -8.61 6.45 -15.27
CA ASN A 13 -7.57 6.13 -14.29
C ASN A 13 -7.41 7.21 -13.21
N ALA A 14 -7.56 8.49 -13.57
CA ALA A 14 -7.52 9.59 -12.61
C ALA A 14 -8.72 9.55 -11.65
N CYS A 15 -9.91 9.21 -12.15
CA CYS A 15 -11.14 9.07 -11.35
C CYS A 15 -11.05 7.92 -10.34
N TYR A 16 -10.33 6.85 -10.64
CA TYR A 16 -10.10 5.74 -9.71
C TYR A 16 -9.24 6.09 -8.50
N LEU A 17 -8.42 7.12 -8.60
CA LEU A 17 -7.51 7.54 -7.52
C LEU A 17 -8.15 8.58 -6.57
N GLU A 18 -9.26 9.20 -6.95
CA GLU A 18 -9.93 10.23 -6.15
C GLU A 18 -11.08 9.69 -5.26
N ASP A 19 -11.60 8.50 -5.56
CA ASP A 19 -12.71 7.92 -4.78
C ASP A 19 -12.18 7.06 -3.63
N HIS A 20 -11.67 7.73 -2.60
CA HIS A 20 -11.20 7.09 -1.37
C HIS A 20 -12.30 6.45 -0.53
N ASP A 21 -13.56 6.75 -0.80
CA ASP A 21 -14.69 6.31 0.02
C ASP A 21 -15.00 4.81 -0.11
N ASN A 22 -14.48 4.14 -1.14
CA ASN A 22 -14.70 2.72 -1.41
C ASN A 22 -13.45 1.84 -1.28
N VAL A 23 -12.32 2.39 -0.84
CA VAL A 23 -11.09 1.62 -0.65
C VAL A 23 -11.04 1.04 0.75
N ARG A 24 -11.00 -0.30 0.82
CA ARG A 24 -10.81 -0.98 2.10
C ARG A 24 -9.36 -0.81 2.57
N VAL A 25 -9.19 -0.29 3.79
CA VAL A 25 -7.88 -0.04 4.39
C VAL A 25 -7.61 -1.04 5.50
N PHE A 26 -6.47 -1.70 5.42
CA PHE A 26 -5.96 -2.61 6.44
C PHE A 26 -4.81 -1.95 7.19
N GLU A 27 -5.00 -1.70 8.48
CA GLU A 27 -3.96 -1.15 9.34
C GLU A 27 -3.01 -2.26 9.78
N ILE A 28 -1.73 -2.12 9.42
CA ILE A 28 -0.70 -3.12 9.70
C ILE A 28 0.13 -2.65 10.88
N GLU A 29 -0.03 -3.33 12.01
CA GLU A 29 0.70 -3.09 13.24
C GLU A 29 1.53 -4.31 13.63
N GLU A 30 2.73 -4.08 14.17
CA GLU A 30 3.68 -5.13 14.54
C GLU A 30 3.08 -6.19 15.47
N LYS A 31 2.21 -5.77 16.39
CA LYS A 31 1.66 -6.66 17.42
C LYS A 31 0.34 -7.34 17.02
N GLN A 32 -0.38 -6.81 16.05
CA GLN A 32 -1.71 -7.29 15.68
C GLN A 32 -1.71 -8.16 14.44
N TYR A 33 -0.66 -8.06 13.62
CA TYR A 33 -0.59 -8.76 12.36
C TYR A 33 0.23 -10.05 12.46
N ASN A 34 -0.36 -11.07 13.07
CA ASN A 34 0.25 -12.39 13.28
C ASN A 34 0.22 -13.30 12.05
N GLY A 35 0.31 -12.72 10.85
CA GLY A 35 0.35 -13.48 9.61
C GLY A 35 -1.00 -13.99 9.13
N ASP A 36 -2.10 -13.40 9.61
CA ASP A 36 -3.44 -13.69 9.09
C ASP A 36 -3.53 -13.29 7.62
N GLU A 37 -4.20 -14.12 6.84
CA GLU A 37 -4.39 -13.90 5.41
C GLU A 37 -5.49 -12.87 5.17
N ILE A 38 -5.18 -11.83 4.40
CA ILE A 38 -6.16 -10.87 3.90
C ILE A 38 -6.76 -11.42 2.61
N LYS A 39 -8.09 -11.51 2.57
CA LYS A 39 -8.85 -11.94 1.39
C LYS A 39 -9.40 -10.75 0.64
N ILE A 40 -9.06 -10.64 -0.63
CA ILE A 40 -9.42 -9.56 -1.54
C ILE A 40 -10.25 -10.13 -2.68
N ARG A 41 -11.30 -9.42 -3.09
CA ARG A 41 -12.08 -9.78 -4.27
C ARG A 41 -11.32 -9.40 -5.55
N TYR A 42 -11.54 -10.18 -6.59
CA TYR A 42 -11.10 -9.79 -7.93
C TYR A 42 -11.60 -8.40 -8.30
N GLY A 43 -10.72 -7.54 -8.79
CA GLY A 43 -11.02 -6.16 -9.16
C GLY A 43 -11.04 -5.16 -7.99
N GLU A 44 -10.97 -5.63 -6.75
CA GLU A 44 -10.96 -4.75 -5.57
C GLU A 44 -9.65 -3.99 -5.44
N ILE A 45 -9.76 -2.68 -5.15
CA ILE A 45 -8.65 -1.85 -4.73
C ILE A 45 -8.64 -1.80 -3.21
N PHE A 46 -7.48 -2.00 -2.61
CA PHE A 46 -7.29 -1.95 -1.18
C PHE A 46 -6.00 -1.22 -0.82
N ALA A 47 -5.89 -0.78 0.42
CA ALA A 47 -4.70 -0.13 0.93
C ALA A 47 -4.17 -0.84 2.17
N LEU A 48 -2.85 -0.92 2.28
CA LEU A 48 -2.13 -1.28 3.48
C LEU A 48 -1.60 0.00 4.13
N LYS A 49 -1.97 0.23 5.38
CA LYS A 49 -1.62 1.42 6.14
C LYS A 49 -0.58 1.09 7.19
N PHE A 50 0.55 1.78 7.15
CA PHE A 50 1.65 1.63 8.09
C PHE A 50 1.96 2.94 8.78
N TYR A 51 2.37 2.89 10.04
CA TYR A 51 2.98 4.04 10.69
C TYR A 51 4.33 4.36 10.03
N SER A 52 4.61 5.64 9.85
CA SER A 52 5.87 6.13 9.31
C SER A 52 6.20 7.51 9.88
N ASN A 53 7.47 7.75 10.10
CA ASN A 53 7.95 9.07 10.55
C ASN A 53 9.17 9.51 9.74
N PRO A 54 8.97 10.05 8.51
CA PRO A 54 10.05 10.47 7.63
C PRO A 54 10.95 11.56 8.22
N SER A 55 10.46 12.35 9.19
CA SER A 55 11.26 13.37 9.87
C SER A 55 12.46 12.80 10.64
N THR A 56 12.38 11.52 11.03
CA THR A 56 13.49 10.78 11.66
C THR A 56 14.43 10.15 10.64
N GLY A 57 14.15 10.26 9.36
CA GLY A 57 14.82 9.56 8.27
C GLY A 57 14.32 8.13 8.02
N TYR A 58 13.40 7.63 8.85
CA TYR A 58 12.78 6.31 8.67
C TYR A 58 11.50 6.41 7.84
N SER A 59 11.36 5.51 6.88
CA SER A 59 10.16 5.39 6.06
C SER A 59 9.85 3.92 5.75
N MET A 60 8.62 3.67 5.33
CA MET A 60 8.20 2.35 4.91
C MET A 60 8.57 2.10 3.45
N HIS A 61 9.13 0.93 3.16
CA HIS A 61 9.51 0.52 1.81
C HIS A 61 8.81 -0.78 1.44
N TYR A 62 8.22 -0.82 0.25
CA TYR A 62 7.69 -2.04 -0.35
C TYR A 62 8.82 -2.76 -1.09
N LEU A 63 9.22 -3.94 -0.60
CA LEU A 63 10.45 -4.61 -1.01
C LEU A 63 10.31 -5.42 -2.29
N ASN A 64 9.19 -6.08 -2.52
CA ASN A 64 8.99 -6.95 -3.67
C ASN A 64 8.14 -6.34 -4.78
N LYS A 65 8.24 -5.03 -4.95
CA LYS A 65 7.56 -4.26 -5.99
C LYS A 65 7.88 -4.74 -7.41
N ASP A 66 9.12 -5.14 -7.65
CA ASP A 66 9.61 -5.57 -8.96
C ASP A 66 9.47 -7.07 -9.19
N GLU A 67 9.02 -7.83 -8.20
CA GLU A 67 8.72 -9.25 -8.37
C GLU A 67 7.44 -9.44 -9.19
N VAL A 68 7.45 -10.47 -10.03
CA VAL A 68 6.27 -10.83 -10.82
C VAL A 68 5.21 -11.38 -9.88
N ASN A 69 4.20 -10.57 -9.63
CA ASN A 69 3.03 -10.95 -8.88
C ASN A 69 1.84 -11.05 -9.82
N ASN A 70 1.37 -12.25 -10.04
CA ASN A 70 0.32 -12.50 -11.02
C ASN A 70 -1.09 -12.15 -10.52
N SER A 71 -1.30 -12.02 -9.22
CA SER A 71 -2.63 -11.83 -8.64
C SER A 71 -2.88 -10.43 -8.10
N ILE A 72 -1.83 -9.69 -7.76
CA ILE A 72 -1.92 -8.39 -7.13
C ILE A 72 -1.05 -7.38 -7.88
N SER A 73 -1.64 -6.25 -8.25
CA SER A 73 -0.94 -5.14 -8.89
C SER A 73 -0.71 -4.01 -7.89
N TYR A 74 0.52 -3.57 -7.76
CA TYR A 74 0.86 -2.36 -7.03
C TYR A 74 0.45 -1.12 -7.83
N LEU A 75 -0.27 -0.20 -7.21
CA LEU A 75 -0.76 1.01 -7.87
C LEU A 75 0.08 2.24 -7.52
N THR A 76 0.11 2.60 -6.25
CA THR A 76 0.80 3.80 -5.77
C THR A 76 0.95 3.77 -4.25
N SER A 77 1.70 4.72 -3.71
CA SER A 77 1.77 4.98 -2.28
C SER A 77 1.56 6.46 -1.97
N LYS A 78 1.10 6.74 -0.76
CA LYS A 78 0.84 8.10 -0.28
C LYS A 78 1.20 8.20 1.20
N TYR A 79 1.94 9.23 1.57
CA TYR A 79 2.17 9.60 2.96
C TYR A 79 1.18 10.66 3.41
N VAL A 80 0.60 10.44 4.60
CA VAL A 80 -0.30 11.41 5.25
C VAL A 80 0.25 11.71 6.64
N SER A 81 0.66 12.95 6.86
CA SER A 81 1.15 13.39 8.16
C SER A 81 0.01 13.47 9.17
N GLN A 82 0.34 13.11 10.42
CA GLN A 82 -0.60 13.29 11.53
C GLN A 82 -0.75 14.78 11.83
N THR A 83 -1.99 15.25 11.95
CA THR A 83 -2.29 16.65 12.30
C THR A 83 -2.46 16.79 13.80
N SER A 84 -1.97 17.91 14.36
CA SER A 84 -2.16 18.31 15.73
C SER A 84 -2.62 19.76 15.78
N GLU A 85 -3.52 20.11 16.71
CA GLU A 85 -3.93 21.51 16.95
C GLU A 85 -2.77 22.36 17.46
N ILE A 86 -1.78 21.73 18.11
CA ILE A 86 -0.54 22.36 18.57
C ILE A 86 0.57 21.91 17.62
N PRO A 87 1.37 22.85 17.04
CA PRO A 87 2.54 22.46 16.23
C PRO A 87 3.52 21.64 17.07
N VAL A 88 3.64 20.36 16.75
CA VAL A 88 4.59 19.43 17.39
C VAL A 88 5.44 18.83 16.28
N ASP A 89 6.75 19.01 16.39
CA ASP A 89 7.70 18.37 15.49
C ASP A 89 7.79 16.88 15.77
N GLY A 90 7.87 16.07 14.72
CA GLY A 90 8.15 14.65 14.82
C GLY A 90 6.97 13.75 15.16
N LEU A 91 5.72 14.20 14.96
CA LEU A 91 4.52 13.37 15.15
C LEU A 91 4.45 12.16 14.21
N GLY A 92 5.12 12.24 13.05
CA GLY A 92 5.00 11.22 12.02
C GLY A 92 3.64 11.23 11.32
N GLY A 93 3.26 10.08 10.82
CA GLY A 93 2.01 9.88 10.09
C GLY A 93 1.86 8.44 9.64
N HIS A 94 1.20 8.28 8.50
CA HIS A 94 0.96 6.96 7.93
C HIS A 94 1.30 6.94 6.45
N GLU A 95 1.90 5.84 6.00
CA GLU A 95 2.04 5.52 4.58
C GLU A 95 0.98 4.50 4.17
N TYR A 96 0.32 4.80 3.07
CA TYR A 96 -0.69 3.96 2.43
C TYR A 96 -0.12 3.39 1.14
N PHE A 97 -0.12 2.09 1.01
CA PHE A 97 0.25 1.39 -0.22
C PHE A 97 -1.00 0.81 -0.86
N TYR A 98 -1.30 1.23 -2.07
CA TYR A 98 -2.51 0.85 -2.81
C TYR A 98 -2.23 -0.26 -3.79
N PHE A 99 -3.08 -1.26 -3.77
CA PHE A 99 -3.01 -2.45 -4.61
C PHE A 99 -4.37 -2.79 -5.20
N LYS A 100 -4.35 -3.57 -6.27
CA LYS A 100 -5.57 -4.11 -6.90
C LYS A 100 -5.43 -5.61 -7.07
N GLY A 101 -6.49 -6.36 -6.75
CA GLY A 101 -6.62 -7.77 -7.10
C GLY A 101 -6.92 -7.93 -8.58
N VAL A 102 -5.99 -8.52 -9.34
CA VAL A 102 -6.08 -8.59 -10.81
C VAL A 102 -6.26 -10.00 -11.35
N LYS A 103 -6.09 -11.02 -10.51
CA LYS A 103 -6.29 -12.41 -10.89
C LYS A 103 -6.69 -13.25 -9.68
N VAL A 104 -7.74 -14.04 -9.83
CA VAL A 104 -8.10 -15.06 -8.84
C VAL A 104 -7.04 -16.16 -8.82
N THR A 105 -6.59 -16.54 -7.63
CA THR A 105 -5.62 -17.61 -7.44
C THR A 105 -5.90 -18.37 -6.14
N ASN A 106 -5.56 -19.67 -6.12
CA ASN A 106 -5.56 -20.48 -4.91
C ASN A 106 -4.29 -20.30 -4.06
N GLU A 107 -3.31 -19.57 -4.60
CA GLU A 107 -2.04 -19.32 -3.92
C GLU A 107 -2.09 -18.00 -3.15
N THR A 108 -1.51 -18.01 -1.95
CA THR A 108 -1.31 -16.81 -1.15
C THR A 108 -0.09 -16.05 -1.64
N GLN A 109 -0.27 -14.75 -1.87
CA GLN A 109 0.83 -13.82 -2.17
C GLN A 109 1.36 -13.20 -0.89
N THR A 110 2.68 -13.08 -0.78
CA THR A 110 3.31 -12.39 0.34
C THR A 110 3.89 -11.06 -0.11
N LEU A 111 3.42 -9.99 0.50
CA LEU A 111 3.94 -8.64 0.29
C LEU A 111 4.87 -8.28 1.44
N ASN A 112 6.12 -7.97 1.13
CA ASN A 112 7.16 -7.67 2.10
C ASN A 112 7.44 -6.18 2.18
N PHE A 113 7.51 -5.67 3.41
CA PHE A 113 7.78 -4.26 3.71
C PHE A 113 8.88 -4.16 4.76
N SER A 114 9.64 -3.07 4.71
CA SER A 114 10.60 -2.73 5.75
C SER A 114 10.46 -1.28 6.17
N TYR A 115 10.55 -1.05 7.47
CA TYR A 115 10.68 0.29 8.05
C TYR A 115 12.16 0.55 8.30
N SER A 116 12.76 1.41 7.50
CA SER A 116 14.21 1.60 7.49
C SER A 116 14.63 3.03 7.15
N ARG A 117 15.87 3.36 7.51
CA ARG A 117 16.51 4.64 7.20
C ARG A 117 17.33 4.49 5.91
N GLY A 118 16.78 4.92 4.78
CA GLY A 118 17.47 5.06 3.50
C GLY A 118 17.81 3.75 2.77
N LYS A 119 18.32 2.74 3.45
CA LYS A 119 18.70 1.44 2.88
C LYS A 119 17.79 0.33 3.39
N LYS A 120 17.34 -0.51 2.48
CA LYS A 120 16.47 -1.67 2.77
C LYS A 120 17.09 -2.68 3.75
N GLU A 121 18.41 -2.68 3.87
CA GLU A 121 19.17 -3.67 4.65
C GLU A 121 19.16 -3.43 6.17
N ASN A 122 18.99 -2.16 6.60
CA ASN A 122 19.01 -1.77 8.02
C ASN A 122 17.58 -1.52 8.53
N ALA A 123 16.70 -2.48 8.35
CA ALA A 123 15.32 -2.37 8.78
C ALA A 123 15.19 -2.47 10.30
N LEU A 124 14.48 -1.51 10.91
CA LEU A 124 14.03 -1.62 12.30
C LEU A 124 12.91 -2.65 12.45
N ILE A 125 11.99 -2.66 11.48
CA ILE A 125 10.83 -3.55 11.49
C ILE A 125 10.65 -4.09 10.07
N ARG A 126 10.29 -5.37 9.99
CA ARG A 126 9.90 -6.04 8.75
C ARG A 126 8.49 -6.58 8.89
N TYR A 127 7.70 -6.40 7.82
CA TYR A 127 6.34 -6.91 7.74
C TYR A 127 6.22 -7.85 6.54
N SER A 128 5.51 -8.95 6.74
CA SER A 128 5.12 -9.88 5.68
C SER A 128 3.61 -10.04 5.71
N VAL A 129 2.94 -9.47 4.72
CA VAL A 129 1.48 -9.45 4.61
C VAL A 129 1.04 -10.49 3.59
N LYS A 130 0.21 -11.43 4.01
CA LYS A 130 -0.31 -12.50 3.15
C LYS A 130 -1.65 -12.10 2.57
N ILE A 131 -1.78 -12.22 1.26
CA ILE A 131 -2.99 -11.80 0.53
C ILE A 131 -3.39 -12.89 -0.46
N SER A 132 -4.67 -13.18 -0.52
CA SER A 132 -5.28 -14.01 -1.57
C SER A 132 -6.41 -13.26 -2.26
N VAL A 133 -6.62 -13.58 -3.55
CA VAL A 133 -7.65 -12.98 -4.39
C VAL A 133 -8.68 -14.05 -4.76
N TYR A 134 -9.96 -13.79 -4.51
CA TYR A 134 -11.08 -14.69 -4.79
C TYR A 134 -12.15 -14.06 -5.68
#